data_2e148391c859497a9094a1fefdb293f3
#
_entry.id   2e148391c859497a9094a1fefdb293f3
#
_cell.length_a   1.000
_cell.length_b   1.000
_cell.length_c   1.000
_cell.angle_alpha   90.00
_cell.angle_beta   90.00
_cell.angle_gamma   90.00
#
_symmetry.space_group_name_H-M   'P 1'
#
loop_
_entity.id
_entity.type
_entity.pdbx_description
1 polymer ?
#
loop_
_entity_poly.entity_id
_entity_poly.type
_entity_poly.pdbx_seq_one_letter_code
_entity_poly.pdbx_strand_id
1 'polypeptide(L)'
;MSKSRSAKWQRRLIQPPRAVIDIGSNTVRMVIYEGTARAPEVVWNEKVAARLGRDLSETGRIPDEAAQEALAALARYALIIGDLGVEDVQTVATAAARDATNGPEFLAAVAALGLERNRAAWARDQF
;
A
#
# COMPACT_ATOMS: atom_id res chain seq x y z
N MET A 1 -17.64 -7.18 -14.67
CA MET A 1 -17.25 -5.82 -14.29
C MET A 1 -15.75 -5.60 -14.41
N SER A 2 -14.95 -6.44 -13.77
CA SER A 2 -13.51 -6.32 -13.87
C SER A 2 -12.99 -6.45 -15.28
N LYS A 3 -13.62 -7.29 -16.09
CA LYS A 3 -13.24 -7.47 -17.50
C LYS A 3 -13.37 -6.20 -18.31
N SER A 4 -14.43 -5.41 -18.09
CA SER A 4 -14.61 -4.18 -18.84
C SER A 4 -13.59 -3.12 -18.45
N ARG A 5 -13.15 -3.10 -17.19
CA ARG A 5 -12.09 -2.19 -16.75
C ARG A 5 -10.77 -2.54 -17.39
N SER A 6 -10.40 -3.82 -17.39
CA SER A 6 -9.17 -4.27 -18.03
C SER A 6 -9.15 -3.94 -19.52
N ALA A 7 -10.26 -4.18 -20.21
CA ALA A 7 -10.38 -3.86 -21.62
C ALA A 7 -10.24 -2.35 -21.87
N LYS A 8 -10.79 -1.54 -20.97
CA LYS A 8 -10.69 -0.09 -21.07
C LYS A 8 -9.24 0.39 -21.00
N TRP A 9 -8.48 -0.12 -20.06
CA TRP A 9 -7.07 0.25 -19.93
C TRP A 9 -6.29 -0.13 -21.16
N GLN A 10 -6.51 -1.33 -21.67
CA GLN A 10 -5.82 -1.83 -22.85
C GLN A 10 -6.13 -0.98 -24.09
N ARG A 11 -7.39 -0.65 -24.29
CA ARG A 11 -7.78 0.11 -25.47
C ARG A 11 -7.21 1.51 -25.50
N ARG A 12 -7.01 2.11 -24.33
CA ARG A 12 -6.49 3.48 -24.26
C ARG A 12 -4.98 3.56 -24.35
N LEU A 13 -4.30 2.42 -24.37
CA LEU A 13 -2.85 2.37 -24.40
C LEU A 13 -2.20 3.11 -23.23
N ILE A 14 -2.96 3.31 -22.16
CA ILE A 14 -2.42 3.87 -20.92
C ILE A 14 -2.08 2.74 -19.98
N GLN A 15 -1.15 3.00 -19.09
CA GLN A 15 -0.75 1.97 -18.14
C GLN A 15 -1.90 1.68 -17.18
N PRO A 16 -2.08 0.42 -16.78
CA PRO A 16 -3.06 0.09 -15.76
C PRO A 16 -2.81 0.88 -14.48
N PRO A 17 -3.84 1.11 -13.68
CA PRO A 17 -3.65 1.80 -12.42
C PRO A 17 -2.71 1.03 -11.50
N ARG A 18 -2.00 1.76 -10.68
CA ARG A 18 -1.12 1.16 -9.68
C ARG A 18 -1.30 1.87 -8.36
N ALA A 19 -1.15 1.12 -7.29
CA ALA A 19 -1.27 1.63 -5.94
C ALA A 19 0.08 1.59 -5.24
N VAL A 20 0.35 2.64 -4.47
CA VAL A 20 1.51 2.69 -3.61
C VAL A 20 1.00 2.89 -2.20
N ILE A 21 1.38 1.98 -1.31
CA ILE A 21 1.01 2.05 0.09
C ILE A 21 2.28 2.33 0.88
N ASP A 22 2.22 3.35 1.70
CA ASP A 22 3.34 3.79 2.52
C ASP A 22 2.95 3.65 3.98
N ILE A 23 3.65 2.77 4.69
CA ILE A 23 3.43 2.54 6.11
C ILE A 23 4.51 3.32 6.86
N GLY A 24 4.19 4.56 7.19
CA GLY A 24 5.11 5.44 7.87
C GLY A 24 4.99 5.36 9.38
N SER A 25 5.91 6.00 10.07
CA SER A 25 5.89 6.03 11.53
C SER A 25 4.71 6.82 12.08
N ASN A 26 4.21 7.78 11.32
CA ASN A 26 3.07 8.61 11.74
C ASN A 26 1.80 8.30 10.96
N THR A 27 1.91 8.08 9.67
CA THR A 27 0.78 8.00 8.76
C THR A 27 0.89 6.76 7.88
N VAL A 28 -0.23 6.09 7.68
CA VAL A 28 -0.38 5.02 6.69
C VAL A 28 -1.16 5.62 5.53
N ARG A 29 -0.61 5.53 4.33
CA ARG A 29 -1.18 6.19 3.16
C ARG A 29 -1.28 5.23 1.99
N MET A 30 -2.32 5.39 1.20
CA MET A 30 -2.44 4.73 -0.10
C MET A 30 -2.71 5.79 -1.16
N VAL A 31 -1.96 5.72 -2.25
CA VAL A 31 -2.18 6.56 -3.42
C VAL A 31 -2.35 5.64 -4.62
N ILE A 32 -3.38 5.89 -5.41
CA ILE A 32 -3.59 5.16 -6.66
C ILE A 32 -3.37 6.13 -7.80
N TYR A 33 -2.51 5.72 -8.71
CA TYR A 33 -2.15 6.49 -9.89
C TYR A 33 -2.68 5.81 -11.14
N GLU A 34 -3.02 6.60 -12.14
CA GLU A 34 -3.27 6.10 -13.47
C GLU A 34 -2.62 7.04 -14.49
N GLY A 35 -2.63 6.66 -15.76
CA GLY A 35 -2.00 7.43 -16.80
C GLY A 35 -0.62 6.89 -17.12
N THR A 36 0.20 7.69 -17.78
CA THR A 36 1.51 7.27 -18.23
C THR A 36 2.56 7.53 -17.15
N ALA A 37 3.73 6.90 -17.29
CA ALA A 37 4.84 7.16 -16.39
C ALA A 37 5.29 8.63 -16.43
N ARG A 38 5.10 9.30 -17.57
CA ARG A 38 5.46 10.71 -17.73
C ARG A 38 4.48 11.66 -17.08
N ALA A 39 3.19 11.28 -17.07
CA ALA A 39 2.14 12.14 -16.57
C ALA A 39 1.18 11.33 -15.72
N PRO A 40 1.64 10.83 -14.56
CA PRO A 40 0.75 10.08 -13.69
C PRO A 40 -0.28 11.02 -13.07
N GLU A 41 -1.50 10.54 -12.95
CA GLU A 41 -2.57 11.26 -12.28
C GLU A 41 -2.95 10.53 -11.02
N VAL A 42 -3.14 11.26 -9.93
CA VAL A 42 -3.63 10.69 -8.68
C VAL A 42 -5.14 10.59 -8.77
N VAL A 43 -5.66 9.38 -8.72
CA VAL A 43 -7.11 9.13 -8.78
C VAL A 43 -7.69 8.74 -7.44
N TRP A 44 -6.84 8.41 -6.47
CA TRP A 44 -7.29 8.07 -5.11
C TRP A 44 -6.16 8.36 -4.14
N ASN A 45 -6.48 8.96 -3.01
CA ASN A 45 -5.49 9.28 -2.00
C ASN A 45 -6.17 9.23 -0.63
N GLU A 46 -5.78 8.28 0.20
CA GLU A 46 -6.27 8.16 1.56
C GLU A 46 -5.12 8.04 2.53
N LYS A 47 -5.30 8.57 3.72
CA LYS A 47 -4.31 8.44 4.78
C LYS A 47 -4.99 8.32 6.13
N VAL A 48 -4.33 7.62 7.04
CA VAL A 48 -4.75 7.46 8.42
C VAL A 48 -3.55 7.69 9.33
N ALA A 49 -3.72 8.52 10.34
CA ALA A 49 -2.65 8.78 11.31
C ALA A 49 -2.66 7.69 12.38
N ALA A 50 -2.06 6.55 12.09
CA ALA A 50 -2.01 5.43 13.02
C ALA A 50 -0.94 5.58 14.09
N ARG A 51 0.08 6.40 13.83
CA ARG A 51 1.16 6.71 14.77
C ARG A 51 1.90 5.48 15.27
N LEU A 52 2.36 4.66 14.33
CA LEU A 52 3.09 3.43 14.67
C LEU A 52 4.35 3.70 15.48
N GLY A 53 4.96 4.87 15.29
CA GLY A 53 6.18 5.24 16.01
C GLY A 53 5.95 5.87 17.37
N ARG A 54 4.69 6.01 17.80
CA ARG A 54 4.41 6.60 19.10
C ARG A 54 5.05 5.77 20.20
N ASP A 55 5.80 6.44 21.08
CA ASP A 55 6.48 5.83 22.22
C ASP A 55 7.52 4.77 21.85
N LEU A 56 7.85 4.63 20.57
CA LEU A 56 8.78 3.61 20.11
C LEU A 56 10.17 3.78 20.73
N SER A 57 10.63 5.02 20.86
CA SER A 57 11.95 5.30 21.45
C SER A 57 12.02 4.89 22.93
N GLU A 58 10.87 4.87 23.61
CA GLU A 58 10.81 4.52 25.03
C GLU A 58 10.56 3.03 25.24
N THR A 59 9.66 2.45 24.48
CA THR A 59 9.21 1.07 24.69
C THR A 59 9.87 0.07 23.75
N GLY A 60 10.38 0.54 22.61
CA GLY A 60 10.94 -0.35 21.60
C GLY A 60 9.88 -1.12 20.82
N ARG A 61 8.60 -0.85 21.04
CA ARG A 61 7.55 -1.60 20.36
C ARG A 61 6.44 -0.70 19.86
N ILE A 62 5.77 -1.16 18.82
CA ILE A 62 4.61 -0.49 18.26
C ILE A 62 3.44 -0.65 19.25
N PRO A 63 2.74 0.45 19.62
CA PRO A 63 1.56 0.31 20.48
C PRO A 63 0.51 -0.58 19.82
N ASP A 64 -0.15 -1.42 20.60
CA ASP A 64 -1.15 -2.34 20.07
C ASP A 64 -2.29 -1.62 19.36
N GLU A 65 -2.74 -0.49 19.92
CA GLU A 65 -3.79 0.32 19.29
C GLU A 65 -3.35 0.87 17.93
N ALA A 66 -2.10 1.31 17.83
CA ALA A 66 -1.55 1.83 16.59
C ALA A 66 -1.48 0.74 15.53
N ALA A 67 -1.04 -0.45 15.92
CA ALA A 67 -0.99 -1.60 15.02
C ALA A 67 -2.38 -1.95 14.51
N GLN A 68 -3.38 -1.95 15.39
CA GLN A 68 -4.76 -2.25 15.02
C GLN A 68 -5.32 -1.21 14.06
N GLU A 69 -5.09 0.07 14.32
CA GLU A 69 -5.53 1.14 13.42
C GLU A 69 -4.89 1.03 12.05
N ALA A 70 -3.59 0.75 12.02
CA ALA A 70 -2.88 0.60 10.76
C ALA A 70 -3.42 -0.60 9.98
N LEU A 71 -3.63 -1.73 10.65
CA LEU A 71 -4.14 -2.92 9.97
C LEU A 71 -5.57 -2.73 9.47
N ALA A 72 -6.40 -2.01 10.22
CA ALA A 72 -7.75 -1.68 9.77
C ALA A 72 -7.72 -0.81 8.51
N ALA A 73 -6.84 0.20 8.49
CA ALA A 73 -6.68 1.04 7.31
C ALA A 73 -6.19 0.22 6.11
N LEU A 74 -5.21 -0.64 6.33
CA LEU A 74 -4.66 -1.48 5.26
C LEU A 74 -5.69 -2.48 4.73
N ALA A 75 -6.53 -3.03 5.59
CA ALA A 75 -7.63 -3.90 5.17
C ALA A 75 -8.62 -3.13 4.29
N ARG A 76 -8.93 -1.90 4.65
CA ARG A 76 -9.77 -1.03 3.82
C ARG A 76 -9.12 -0.78 2.47
N TYR A 77 -7.82 -0.50 2.46
CA TYR A 77 -7.10 -0.28 1.20
C TYR A 77 -7.15 -1.52 0.31
N ALA A 78 -7.05 -2.70 0.90
CA ALA A 78 -7.15 -3.95 0.15
C ALA A 78 -8.51 -4.07 -0.54
N LEU A 79 -9.59 -3.66 0.14
CA LEU A 79 -10.93 -3.67 -0.46
C LEU A 79 -11.03 -2.70 -1.62
N ILE A 80 -10.50 -1.49 -1.46
CA ILE A 80 -10.52 -0.47 -2.52
C ILE A 80 -9.74 -0.96 -3.74
N ILE A 81 -8.56 -1.52 -3.50
CA ILE A 81 -7.71 -2.07 -4.54
C ILE A 81 -8.46 -3.18 -5.31
N GLY A 82 -9.12 -4.06 -4.58
CA GLY A 82 -9.91 -5.12 -5.19
C GLY A 82 -11.08 -4.58 -6.01
N ASP A 83 -11.81 -3.62 -5.48
CA ASP A 83 -12.96 -3.03 -6.17
C ASP A 83 -12.56 -2.30 -7.44
N LEU A 84 -11.43 -1.61 -7.42
CA LEU A 84 -10.94 -0.87 -8.57
C LEU A 84 -10.16 -1.73 -9.56
N GLY A 85 -9.90 -2.98 -9.21
CA GLY A 85 -9.16 -3.89 -10.08
C GLY A 85 -7.71 -3.53 -10.25
N VAL A 86 -7.09 -2.95 -9.22
CA VAL A 86 -5.67 -2.59 -9.27
C VAL A 86 -4.83 -3.84 -9.07
N GLU A 87 -3.98 -4.15 -10.05
CA GLU A 87 -3.16 -5.36 -10.02
C GLU A 87 -1.70 -5.09 -9.64
N ASP A 88 -1.25 -3.86 -9.80
CA ASP A 88 0.11 -3.46 -9.46
C ASP A 88 0.07 -2.68 -8.14
N VAL A 89 0.49 -3.32 -7.07
CA VAL A 89 0.45 -2.75 -5.71
C VAL A 89 1.82 -2.90 -5.09
N GLN A 90 2.38 -1.79 -4.66
CA GLN A 90 3.66 -1.76 -3.97
C GLN A 90 3.46 -1.22 -2.56
N THR A 91 3.98 -1.93 -1.58
CA THR A 91 3.89 -1.53 -0.18
C THR A 91 5.29 -1.31 0.38
N VAL A 92 5.46 -0.17 1.03
CA VAL A 92 6.74 0.21 1.63
C VAL A 92 6.51 0.46 3.11
N ALA A 93 7.37 -0.10 3.95
CA ALA A 93 7.32 0.12 5.40
C ALA A 93 8.59 0.83 5.85
N THR A 94 8.43 1.74 6.79
CA THR A 94 9.57 2.50 7.34
C THR A 94 10.40 1.66 8.30
N ALA A 95 11.57 2.18 8.64
CA ALA A 95 12.46 1.55 9.61
C ALA A 95 11.77 1.35 10.96
N ALA A 96 10.92 2.29 11.39
CA ALA A 96 10.22 2.18 12.66
C ALA A 96 9.42 0.88 12.75
N ALA A 97 8.67 0.55 11.68
CA ALA A 97 7.89 -0.68 11.67
C ALA A 97 8.78 -1.92 11.64
N ARG A 98 9.93 -1.84 10.96
CA ARG A 98 10.84 -2.98 10.86
C ARG A 98 11.64 -3.23 12.13
N ASP A 99 12.04 -2.15 12.80
CA ASP A 99 12.99 -2.23 13.91
C ASP A 99 12.32 -2.45 15.26
N ALA A 100 11.02 -2.25 15.36
CA ALA A 100 10.29 -2.48 16.60
C ALA A 100 10.37 -3.96 17.00
N THR A 101 10.36 -4.23 18.32
CA THR A 101 10.43 -5.62 18.80
C THR A 101 9.26 -6.46 18.30
N ASN A 102 8.08 -5.85 18.14
CA ASN A 102 6.92 -6.53 17.57
C ASN A 102 6.72 -6.19 16.08
N GLY A 103 7.77 -5.63 15.44
CA GLY A 103 7.74 -5.32 14.03
C GLY A 103 7.48 -6.52 13.13
N PRO A 104 8.21 -7.64 13.32
CA PRO A 104 7.99 -8.85 12.51
C PRO A 104 6.55 -9.35 12.56
N GLU A 105 5.94 -9.32 13.73
CA GLU A 105 4.55 -9.70 13.93
C GLU A 105 3.61 -8.80 13.16
N PHE A 106 3.82 -7.49 13.25
CA PHE A 106 3.03 -6.51 12.53
C PHE A 106 3.19 -6.69 11.01
N LEU A 107 4.41 -6.82 10.54
CA LEU A 107 4.68 -6.97 9.11
C LEU A 107 4.12 -8.29 8.55
N ALA A 108 4.11 -9.35 9.36
CA ALA A 108 3.48 -10.60 8.96
C ALA A 108 1.97 -10.42 8.76
N ALA A 109 1.33 -9.65 9.65
CA ALA A 109 -0.10 -9.35 9.52
C ALA A 109 -0.37 -8.51 8.27
N VAL A 110 0.51 -7.57 7.97
CA VAL A 110 0.42 -6.77 6.73
C VAL A 110 0.53 -7.67 5.51
N ALA A 111 1.51 -8.57 5.52
CA ALA A 111 1.72 -9.49 4.40
C ALA A 111 0.50 -10.37 4.14
N ALA A 112 -0.21 -10.76 5.19
CA ALA A 112 -1.41 -11.57 5.07
C ALA A 112 -2.54 -10.87 4.33
N LEU A 113 -2.50 -9.54 4.21
CA LEU A 113 -3.50 -8.78 3.48
C LEU A 113 -3.28 -8.79 1.96
N GLY A 114 -2.14 -9.30 1.49
CA GLY A 114 -1.87 -9.42 0.07
C GLY A 114 -1.66 -8.10 -0.64
N LEU A 115 -1.07 -7.13 0.04
CA LEU A 115 -0.88 -5.78 -0.50
C LEU A 115 0.46 -5.60 -1.24
N GLU A 116 1.09 -6.69 -1.62
CA GLU A 116 2.28 -6.64 -2.44
C GLU A 116 2.02 -7.50 -3.65
N ARG A 117 1.55 -6.87 -4.71
CA ARG A 117 1.28 -7.52 -5.99
C ARG A 117 1.92 -6.69 -7.07
N ASN A 118 2.74 -7.33 -7.86
CA ASN A 118 3.50 -6.59 -8.84
C ASN A 118 3.51 -7.31 -10.17
N ARG A 119 2.51 -7.00 -10.95
CA ARG A 119 2.38 -7.54 -12.28
C ARG A 119 3.53 -7.15 -13.18
N ALA A 120 4.11 -5.98 -12.94
CA ALA A 120 5.16 -5.42 -13.77
C ALA A 120 6.55 -5.53 -13.12
N ALA A 121 6.71 -6.40 -12.14
CA ALA A 121 7.99 -6.54 -11.45
C ALA A 121 9.14 -6.81 -12.41
N TRP A 122 8.91 -7.70 -13.37
CA TRP A 122 9.93 -8.03 -14.35
C TRP A 122 10.36 -6.80 -15.16
N ALA A 123 9.40 -5.94 -15.50
CA ALA A 123 9.69 -4.74 -16.28
C ALA A 123 10.52 -3.74 -15.48
N ARG A 124 10.23 -3.61 -14.18
CA ARG A 124 11.01 -2.70 -13.35
C ARG A 124 12.42 -3.19 -13.13
N ASP A 125 12.61 -4.49 -13.05
CA ASP A 125 13.94 -5.06 -12.86
C ASP A 125 14.82 -4.89 -14.09
N GLN A 126 14.24 -4.51 -15.22
CA GLN A 126 14.98 -4.26 -16.46
C GLN A 126 15.52 -2.84 -16.54
N PHE A 127 15.12 -1.97 -15.67
CA PHE A 127 15.57 -0.58 -15.65
C PHE A 127 16.47 -0.31 -14.42
#